data_3643b9c97548645088cfa5f4a4d00133
#
_entry.id   3643b9c97548645088cfa5f4a4d00133
#
_cell.length_a   1.000
_cell.length_b   1.000
_cell.length_c   1.000
_cell.angle_alpha   90.00
_cell.angle_beta   90.00
_cell.angle_gamma   90.00
#
_symmetry.space_group_name_H-M   'P 1'
#
loop_
_entity.id
_entity.type
_entity.pdbx_description
1 polymer ?
#
loop_
_entity_poly.entity_id
_entity_poly.type
_entity_poly.pdbx_seq_one_letter_code
_entity_poly.pdbx_strand_id
1 'polypeptide(L)'
;VTAARLADLGVPPEQLHVITFGAPAVGDEKFARLYETKLHFTRIVMQADPVAAVLQSLGKGFVQFGEKIVWKPRTREDRFHHEMALYFDEALRCYYDAVQTDSPHELFCGTPQELAGGLYVAAPSFDLPEALAQDAPYIERAVHDALDVRYAPTVFSSQGGTQESLFAAARAAGCKYVLVEHFSGNLLRERHGSFRLTLEEELYTSDGGLLSMESRSTNTGDLPAIEAFLYLMYKGSETRDTALGL
;
A
#
# COMPACT_ATOMS: atom_id res chain seq x y z
N VAL A 1 3.05 -21.82 14.50
CA VAL A 1 2.60 -23.24 14.57
C VAL A 1 2.85 -23.94 13.23
N THR A 2 2.40 -23.42 12.08
CA THR A 2 2.60 -24.07 10.76
C THR A 2 4.07 -24.28 10.43
N ALA A 3 4.92 -23.24 10.57
CA ALA A 3 6.35 -23.35 10.32
C ALA A 3 7.04 -24.39 11.23
N ALA A 4 6.61 -24.48 12.50
CA ALA A 4 7.13 -25.52 13.41
C ALA A 4 6.80 -26.94 12.91
N ARG A 5 5.59 -27.15 12.39
CA ARG A 5 5.23 -28.45 11.79
C ARG A 5 6.03 -28.76 10.52
N LEU A 6 6.31 -27.75 9.69
CA LEU A 6 7.17 -27.93 8.51
C LEU A 6 8.60 -28.29 8.90
N ALA A 7 9.14 -27.64 9.93
CA ALA A 7 10.46 -27.99 10.49
C ALA A 7 10.50 -29.43 11.02
N ASP A 8 9.44 -29.89 11.70
CA ASP A 8 9.34 -31.27 12.18
C ASP A 8 9.17 -32.30 11.06
N LEU A 9 8.66 -31.87 9.90
CA LEU A 9 8.59 -32.68 8.67
C LEU A 9 9.90 -32.67 7.88
N GLY A 10 10.95 -32.00 8.38
CA GLY A 10 12.29 -32.00 7.79
C GLY A 10 12.52 -30.90 6.75
N VAL A 11 11.68 -29.88 6.69
CA VAL A 11 11.96 -28.69 5.84
C VAL A 11 13.17 -27.95 6.44
N PRO A 12 14.22 -27.69 5.64
CA PRO A 12 15.43 -27.06 6.13
C PRO A 12 15.20 -25.66 6.71
N PRO A 13 15.90 -25.26 7.79
CA PRO A 13 15.74 -23.95 8.42
C PRO A 13 15.90 -22.77 7.47
N GLU A 14 16.80 -22.85 6.49
CA GLU A 14 17.07 -21.83 5.48
C GLU A 14 15.88 -21.56 4.54
N GLN A 15 14.91 -22.46 4.52
CA GLN A 15 13.67 -22.31 3.76
C GLN A 15 12.49 -21.87 4.64
N LEU A 16 12.70 -21.73 5.97
CA LEU A 16 11.64 -21.42 6.91
C LEU A 16 11.80 -20.01 7.48
N HIS A 17 11.38 -19.02 6.67
CA HIS A 17 11.31 -17.63 7.10
C HIS A 17 9.89 -17.31 7.61
N VAL A 18 9.81 -16.90 8.87
CA VAL A 18 8.54 -16.58 9.53
C VAL A 18 8.55 -15.12 9.91
N ILE A 19 7.58 -14.37 9.39
CA ILE A 19 7.35 -12.98 9.77
C ILE A 19 5.98 -12.89 10.43
N THR A 20 5.89 -12.24 11.56
CA THR A 20 4.61 -11.99 12.25
C THR A 20 4.46 -10.52 12.61
N PHE A 21 3.23 -10.05 12.58
CA PHE A 21 2.86 -8.68 12.90
C PHE A 21 1.99 -8.69 14.16
N GLY A 22 2.43 -8.02 15.23
CA GLY A 22 1.70 -7.90 16.49
C GLY A 22 1.39 -9.23 17.20
N ALA A 23 1.98 -10.35 16.77
CA ALA A 23 1.61 -11.66 17.28
C ALA A 23 1.99 -11.84 18.76
N PRO A 24 1.10 -12.39 19.59
CA PRO A 24 1.44 -12.81 20.94
C PRO A 24 2.36 -14.03 20.93
N ALA A 25 2.94 -14.37 22.09
CA ALA A 25 3.70 -15.60 22.25
C ALA A 25 2.81 -16.83 21.99
N VAL A 26 3.35 -17.82 21.25
CA VAL A 26 2.58 -18.99 20.80
C VAL A 26 2.96 -20.29 21.52
N GLY A 27 3.94 -20.26 22.41
CA GLY A 27 4.41 -21.42 23.13
C GLY A 27 5.18 -21.08 24.41
N ASP A 28 5.51 -22.10 25.15
CA ASP A 28 6.32 -22.03 26.35
C ASP A 28 7.84 -21.98 26.05
N GLU A 29 8.67 -21.95 27.08
CA GLU A 29 10.11 -21.92 26.95
C GLU A 29 10.67 -23.17 26.21
N LYS A 30 10.04 -24.34 26.38
CA LYS A 30 10.45 -25.54 25.66
C LYS A 30 10.20 -25.44 24.18
N PHE A 31 9.03 -24.90 23.81
CA PHE A 31 8.69 -24.60 22.42
C PHE A 31 9.68 -23.58 21.83
N ALA A 32 9.95 -22.48 22.53
CA ALA A 32 10.87 -21.46 22.07
C ALA A 32 12.26 -22.03 21.80
N ARG A 33 12.86 -22.74 22.78
CA ARG A 33 14.19 -23.38 22.64
C ARG A 33 14.25 -24.41 21.51
N LEU A 34 13.17 -25.14 21.26
CA LEU A 34 13.13 -26.20 20.24
C LEU A 34 13.15 -25.60 18.82
N TYR A 35 12.51 -24.45 18.62
CA TYR A 35 12.32 -23.88 17.28
C TYR A 35 13.18 -22.64 16.99
N GLU A 36 13.85 -22.05 17.99
CA GLU A 36 14.70 -20.88 17.82
C GLU A 36 15.83 -21.11 16.80
N THR A 37 16.37 -22.34 16.74
CA THR A 37 17.41 -22.71 15.77
C THR A 37 16.88 -23.34 14.49
N LYS A 38 15.59 -23.64 14.43
CA LYS A 38 14.95 -24.29 13.28
C LYS A 38 14.18 -23.31 12.40
N LEU A 39 13.98 -22.08 12.83
CA LEU A 39 13.18 -21.08 12.13
C LEU A 39 13.91 -19.74 12.10
N HIS A 40 13.99 -19.13 10.94
CA HIS A 40 14.27 -17.70 10.84
C HIS A 40 13.00 -16.94 11.20
N PHE A 41 12.89 -16.54 12.46
CA PHE A 41 11.66 -15.96 12.99
C PHE A 41 11.84 -14.48 13.34
N THR A 42 11.17 -13.63 12.59
CA THR A 42 11.13 -12.18 12.78
C THR A 42 9.75 -11.76 13.27
N ARG A 43 9.73 -11.00 14.36
CA ARG A 43 8.52 -10.46 14.98
C ARG A 43 8.50 -8.96 14.82
N ILE A 44 7.58 -8.46 14.00
CA ILE A 44 7.32 -7.03 13.83
C ILE A 44 6.25 -6.63 14.82
N VAL A 45 6.58 -5.66 15.68
CA VAL A 45 5.70 -5.20 16.75
C VAL A 45 5.59 -3.68 16.67
N MET A 46 4.37 -3.18 16.60
CA MET A 46 4.13 -1.74 16.66
C MET A 46 4.47 -1.23 18.06
N GLN A 47 5.07 -0.06 18.17
CA GLN A 47 5.34 0.58 19.45
C GLN A 47 4.02 0.78 20.21
N ALA A 48 4.01 0.39 21.48
CA ALA A 48 2.84 0.42 22.36
C ALA A 48 1.68 -0.53 21.96
N ASP A 49 1.91 -1.51 21.08
CA ASP A 49 0.96 -2.60 20.84
C ASP A 49 0.80 -3.45 22.12
N PRO A 50 -0.37 -3.45 22.76
CA PRO A 50 -0.55 -4.17 24.02
C PRO A 50 -0.68 -5.69 23.81
N VAL A 51 -1.13 -6.14 22.63
CA VAL A 51 -1.43 -7.55 22.38
C VAL A 51 -0.16 -8.38 22.27
N ALA A 52 0.92 -7.81 21.72
CA ALA A 52 2.20 -8.48 21.60
C ALA A 52 2.78 -8.93 22.97
N ALA A 53 2.36 -8.33 24.08
CA ALA A 53 2.84 -8.64 25.42
C ALA A 53 1.79 -9.37 26.31
N VAL A 54 0.53 -9.50 25.85
CA VAL A 54 -0.59 -9.96 26.69
C VAL A 54 -0.35 -11.32 27.33
N LEU A 55 0.10 -12.32 26.59
CA LEU A 55 0.27 -13.67 27.13
C LEU A 55 1.46 -13.78 28.09
N GLN A 56 2.48 -12.96 27.93
CA GLN A 56 3.60 -12.89 28.87
C GLN A 56 3.16 -12.27 30.20
N SER A 57 2.33 -11.23 30.15
CA SER A 57 1.83 -10.54 31.34
C SER A 57 0.84 -11.39 32.15
N LEU A 58 0.18 -12.37 31.53
CA LEU A 58 -0.74 -13.28 32.22
C LEU A 58 -0.05 -14.40 33.02
N GLY A 59 1.27 -14.43 33.07
CA GLY A 59 2.04 -15.37 33.92
C GLY A 59 1.88 -16.85 33.55
N LYS A 60 1.40 -17.17 32.33
CA LYS A 60 1.13 -18.56 31.89
C LYS A 60 2.32 -19.27 31.26
N GLY A 61 3.55 -18.76 31.45
CA GLY A 61 4.77 -19.39 30.94
C GLY A 61 4.97 -19.27 29.43
N PHE A 62 4.19 -18.46 28.73
CA PHE A 62 4.41 -18.19 27.32
C PHE A 62 5.64 -17.30 27.12
N VAL A 63 6.48 -17.67 26.16
CA VAL A 63 7.76 -16.99 25.88
C VAL A 63 7.83 -16.59 24.41
N GLN A 64 8.25 -15.36 24.18
CA GLN A 64 8.58 -14.87 22.84
C GLN A 64 10.00 -15.31 22.47
N PHE A 65 10.22 -15.69 21.21
CA PHE A 65 11.54 -16.00 20.66
C PHE A 65 11.69 -15.39 19.25
N GLY A 66 12.89 -15.49 18.68
CA GLY A 66 13.23 -14.88 17.41
C GLY A 66 13.52 -13.38 17.50
N GLU A 67 13.95 -12.81 16.39
CA GLU A 67 14.28 -11.39 16.27
C GLU A 67 13.03 -10.51 16.49
N LYS A 68 13.18 -9.44 17.27
CA LYS A 68 12.12 -8.45 17.46
C LYS A 68 12.47 -7.14 16.77
N ILE A 69 11.66 -6.75 15.82
CA ILE A 69 11.71 -5.41 15.19
C ILE A 69 10.55 -4.60 15.73
N VAL A 70 10.85 -3.39 16.23
CA VAL A 70 9.81 -2.47 16.73
C VAL A 70 9.61 -1.37 15.70
N TRP A 71 8.40 -1.32 15.15
CA TRP A 71 7.98 -0.23 14.29
C TRP A 71 7.32 0.89 15.08
N LYS A 72 7.56 2.12 14.65
CA LYS A 72 6.96 3.31 15.22
C LYS A 72 5.98 3.86 14.20
N PRO A 73 4.66 3.90 14.51
CA PRO A 73 3.69 4.37 13.53
C PRO A 73 4.03 5.79 13.09
N ARG A 74 4.09 6.01 11.78
CA ARG A 74 4.32 7.31 11.16
C ARG A 74 3.03 8.04 10.82
N THR A 75 1.93 7.29 10.64
CA THR A 75 0.61 7.89 10.44
C THR A 75 0.21 8.73 11.65
N ARG A 76 -0.51 9.82 11.39
CA ARG A 76 -1.14 10.67 12.43
C ARG A 76 -2.60 10.32 12.68
N GLU A 77 -3.10 9.26 12.03
CA GLU A 77 -4.42 8.75 12.31
C GLU A 77 -4.48 8.19 13.75
N ASP A 78 -5.55 8.52 14.47
CA ASP A 78 -5.78 7.98 15.83
C ASP A 78 -6.32 6.55 15.69
N ARG A 79 -5.43 5.57 15.80
CA ARG A 79 -5.74 4.16 15.65
C ARG A 79 -5.22 3.34 16.83
N PHE A 80 -5.91 2.27 17.13
CA PHE A 80 -5.43 1.29 18.10
C PHE A 80 -4.18 0.57 17.58
N HIS A 81 -3.11 0.55 18.36
CA HIS A 81 -1.79 0.10 17.92
C HIS A 81 -1.69 -1.39 17.53
N HIS A 82 -2.73 -2.17 17.74
CA HIS A 82 -2.82 -3.55 17.26
C HIS A 82 -3.62 -3.71 15.97
N GLU A 83 -4.16 -2.65 15.40
CA GLU A 83 -4.88 -2.75 14.12
C GLU A 83 -3.95 -3.18 13.00
N MET A 84 -4.36 -4.19 12.24
CA MET A 84 -3.59 -4.65 11.08
C MET A 84 -3.41 -3.57 10.02
N ALA A 85 -4.35 -2.64 9.93
CA ALA A 85 -4.25 -1.46 9.08
C ALA A 85 -2.97 -0.64 9.33
N LEU A 86 -2.58 -0.46 10.62
CA LEU A 86 -1.32 0.23 10.96
C LEU A 86 -0.07 -0.56 10.52
N TYR A 87 -0.09 -1.88 10.70
CA TYR A 87 1.01 -2.73 10.26
C TYR A 87 1.15 -2.72 8.74
N PHE A 88 0.03 -2.72 8.02
CA PHE A 88 0.02 -2.66 6.57
C PHE A 88 0.54 -1.30 6.06
N ASP A 89 0.05 -0.20 6.62
CA ASP A 89 0.49 1.15 6.29
C ASP A 89 2.00 1.33 6.50
N GLU A 90 2.51 0.90 7.65
CA GLU A 90 3.94 0.99 7.94
C GLU A 90 4.78 0.04 7.06
N ALA A 91 4.24 -1.12 6.69
CA ALA A 91 4.91 -2.03 5.76
C ALA A 91 5.06 -1.41 4.36
N LEU A 92 4.01 -0.76 3.86
CA LEU A 92 4.05 -0.02 2.58
C LEU A 92 5.10 1.09 2.62
N ARG A 93 5.12 1.88 3.69
CA ARG A 93 6.11 2.95 3.86
C ARG A 93 7.53 2.40 3.92
N CYS A 94 7.77 1.35 4.70
CA CYS A 94 9.08 0.69 4.76
C CYS A 94 9.51 0.14 3.40
N TYR A 95 8.57 -0.44 2.65
CA TYR A 95 8.84 -0.92 1.30
C TYR A 95 9.29 0.22 0.39
N TYR A 96 8.51 1.31 0.31
CA TYR A 96 8.84 2.45 -0.55
C TYR A 96 10.07 3.23 -0.10
N ASP A 97 10.42 3.21 1.18
CA ASP A 97 11.68 3.79 1.66
C ASP A 97 12.89 2.94 1.25
N ALA A 98 12.71 1.62 1.15
CA ALA A 98 13.80 0.68 0.83
C ALA A 98 14.01 0.51 -0.68
N VAL A 99 12.94 0.59 -1.47
CA VAL A 99 12.99 0.42 -2.93
C VAL A 99 13.50 1.70 -3.59
N GLN A 100 14.59 1.58 -4.36
CA GLN A 100 15.06 2.68 -5.19
C GLN A 100 14.08 2.91 -6.35
N THR A 101 13.96 4.18 -6.79
CA THR A 101 12.97 4.63 -7.78
C THR A 101 13.04 3.84 -9.10
N ASP A 102 14.22 3.30 -9.45
CA ASP A 102 14.46 2.58 -10.70
C ASP A 102 14.45 1.05 -10.53
N SER A 103 14.05 0.55 -9.36
CA SER A 103 13.95 -0.91 -9.14
C SER A 103 12.66 -1.46 -9.71
N PRO A 104 12.65 -2.70 -10.23
CA PRO A 104 11.42 -3.37 -10.64
C PRO A 104 10.42 -3.40 -9.48
N HIS A 105 9.18 -3.07 -9.74
CA HIS A 105 8.12 -3.07 -8.73
C HIS A 105 7.56 -4.48 -8.57
N GLU A 106 7.73 -5.05 -7.39
CA GLU A 106 7.26 -6.41 -7.06
C GLU A 106 6.05 -6.39 -6.10
N LEU A 107 5.61 -5.20 -5.65
CA LEU A 107 4.51 -5.08 -4.68
C LEU A 107 3.17 -5.53 -5.27
N PHE A 108 2.94 -5.21 -6.53
CA PHE A 108 1.74 -5.61 -7.25
C PHE A 108 2.10 -6.69 -8.28
N CYS A 109 1.29 -7.75 -8.32
CA CYS A 109 1.46 -8.82 -9.29
C CYS A 109 0.36 -8.74 -10.35
N GLY A 110 0.75 -8.88 -11.60
CA GLY A 110 -0.21 -8.88 -12.72
C GLY A 110 0.50 -9.06 -14.05
N THR A 111 -0.28 -9.33 -15.08
CA THR A 111 0.18 -9.22 -16.46
C THR A 111 -0.42 -7.94 -17.01
N PRO A 112 0.40 -6.96 -17.40
CA PRO A 112 -0.11 -5.71 -17.94
C PRO A 112 -0.97 -5.95 -19.17
N GLN A 113 -2.06 -5.19 -19.27
CA GLN A 113 -2.85 -5.16 -20.49
C GLN A 113 -2.13 -4.26 -21.52
N GLU A 114 -1.88 -4.79 -22.70
CA GLU A 114 -1.27 -4.02 -23.78
C GLU A 114 -2.26 -2.93 -24.26
N LEU A 115 -1.87 -1.69 -24.05
CA LEU A 115 -2.65 -0.54 -24.47
C LEU A 115 -2.12 0.05 -25.77
N ALA A 116 -2.90 -0.09 -26.84
CA ALA A 116 -2.52 0.47 -28.14
C ALA A 116 -2.38 2.01 -28.07
N GLY A 117 -1.14 2.49 -28.10
CA GLY A 117 -0.80 3.91 -28.04
C GLY A 117 -0.47 4.45 -26.65
N GLY A 118 -0.37 3.59 -25.63
CA GLY A 118 0.16 3.97 -24.32
C GLY A 118 -0.66 4.96 -23.50
N LEU A 119 -0.41 4.94 -22.18
CA LEU A 119 -1.03 5.81 -21.18
C LEU A 119 0.00 6.80 -20.63
N TYR A 120 -0.29 8.09 -20.71
CA TYR A 120 0.43 9.14 -20.01
C TYR A 120 -0.30 9.48 -18.72
N VAL A 121 0.35 9.31 -17.58
CA VAL A 121 -0.20 9.64 -16.26
C VAL A 121 0.39 10.97 -15.83
N ALA A 122 -0.47 11.98 -15.67
CA ALA A 122 -0.06 13.29 -15.18
C ALA A 122 0.41 13.18 -13.71
N ALA A 123 1.29 14.07 -13.27
CA ALA A 123 1.62 14.17 -11.85
C ALA A 123 0.32 14.41 -11.05
N PRO A 124 0.04 13.58 -10.05
CA PRO A 124 -1.20 13.67 -9.29
C PRO A 124 -1.25 14.97 -8.47
N SER A 125 -2.44 15.48 -8.23
CA SER A 125 -2.66 16.60 -7.34
C SER A 125 -3.27 16.13 -6.01
N PHE A 126 -2.86 16.78 -4.90
CA PHE A 126 -3.27 16.42 -3.55
C PHE A 126 -3.89 17.60 -2.82
N ASP A 127 -5.09 17.39 -2.27
CA ASP A 127 -5.75 18.27 -1.29
C ASP A 127 -6.04 17.46 -0.03
N LEU A 128 -4.99 17.18 0.73
CA LEU A 128 -5.05 16.34 1.92
C LEU A 128 -4.94 17.18 3.20
N PRO A 129 -5.69 16.81 4.26
CA PRO A 129 -5.50 17.44 5.57
C PRO A 129 -4.07 17.23 6.07
N GLU A 130 -3.61 18.13 6.95
CA GLU A 130 -2.25 18.10 7.50
C GLU A 130 -1.85 16.72 8.08
N ALA A 131 -2.81 16.03 8.68
CA ALA A 131 -2.59 14.70 9.25
C ALA A 131 -2.21 13.64 8.20
N LEU A 132 -2.65 13.80 6.94
CA LEU A 132 -2.40 12.88 5.84
C LEU A 132 -1.40 13.42 4.79
N ALA A 133 -0.98 14.69 4.91
CA ALA A 133 -0.11 15.31 3.91
C ALA A 133 1.24 14.57 3.73
N GLN A 134 1.74 13.95 4.79
CA GLN A 134 2.96 13.13 4.73
C GLN A 134 2.80 11.84 3.93
N ASP A 135 1.56 11.43 3.61
CA ASP A 135 1.25 10.19 2.90
C ASP A 135 1.29 10.38 1.39
N ALA A 136 1.19 11.63 0.91
CA ALA A 136 1.15 11.94 -0.52
C ALA A 136 2.26 11.25 -1.35
N PRO A 137 3.55 11.26 -0.95
CA PRO A 137 4.60 10.60 -1.72
C PRO A 137 4.45 9.07 -1.80
N TYR A 138 3.89 8.47 -0.76
CA TYR A 138 3.64 7.01 -0.73
C TYR A 138 2.41 6.64 -1.55
N ILE A 139 1.36 7.49 -1.49
CA ILE A 139 0.16 7.33 -2.32
C ILE A 139 0.55 7.42 -3.80
N GLU A 140 1.29 8.46 -4.20
CA GLU A 140 1.76 8.64 -5.58
C GLU A 140 2.50 7.41 -6.09
N ARG A 141 3.49 6.92 -5.33
CA ARG A 141 4.27 5.75 -5.73
C ARG A 141 3.43 4.49 -5.82
N ALA A 142 2.56 4.25 -4.83
CA ALA A 142 1.69 3.08 -4.82
C ALA A 142 0.70 3.07 -5.99
N VAL A 143 0.18 4.25 -6.33
CA VAL A 143 -0.72 4.45 -7.47
C VAL A 143 0.02 4.21 -8.79
N HIS A 144 1.21 4.79 -8.96
CA HIS A 144 2.04 4.58 -10.15
C HIS A 144 2.36 3.09 -10.34
N ASP A 145 2.77 2.38 -9.29
CA ASP A 145 3.05 0.95 -9.34
C ASP A 145 1.81 0.14 -9.75
N ALA A 146 0.66 0.48 -9.19
CA ALA A 146 -0.60 -0.21 -9.52
C ALA A 146 -1.02 0.03 -10.98
N LEU A 147 -0.79 1.22 -11.52
CA LEU A 147 -1.07 1.54 -12.93
C LEU A 147 -0.08 0.86 -13.87
N ASP A 148 1.21 0.84 -13.54
CA ASP A 148 2.28 0.24 -14.35
C ASP A 148 2.10 -1.29 -14.49
N VAL A 149 1.68 -1.95 -13.41
CA VAL A 149 1.35 -3.38 -13.44
C VAL A 149 0.08 -3.67 -14.25
N ARG A 150 -0.82 -2.68 -14.38
CA ARG A 150 -2.09 -2.90 -15.08
C ARG A 150 -2.03 -2.56 -16.57
N TYR A 151 -1.32 -1.52 -16.96
CA TYR A 151 -1.29 -1.01 -18.33
C TYR A 151 0.14 -0.94 -18.86
N ALA A 152 0.33 -1.27 -20.13
CA ALA A 152 1.61 -1.13 -20.82
C ALA A 152 1.42 -0.66 -22.27
N PRO A 153 2.21 0.30 -22.75
CA PRO A 153 3.19 1.09 -21.98
C PRO A 153 2.54 2.23 -21.18
N THR A 154 3.14 2.55 -20.02
CA THR A 154 2.75 3.68 -19.19
C THR A 154 3.91 4.66 -19.03
N VAL A 155 3.64 5.95 -19.11
CA VAL A 155 4.61 7.03 -18.93
C VAL A 155 4.14 7.95 -17.81
N PHE A 156 4.92 8.10 -16.76
CA PHE A 156 4.58 8.95 -15.62
C PHE A 156 5.24 10.32 -15.73
N SER A 157 4.47 11.38 -15.50
CA SER A 157 4.96 12.75 -15.44
C SER A 157 5.39 13.12 -14.02
N SER A 158 6.54 13.75 -13.88
CA SER A 158 6.97 14.37 -12.63
C SER A 158 6.50 15.82 -12.47
N GLN A 159 5.85 16.38 -13.48
CA GLN A 159 5.43 17.79 -13.50
C GLN A 159 3.92 17.88 -13.71
N GLY A 160 3.27 18.71 -12.90
CA GLY A 160 1.93 19.18 -13.16
C GLY A 160 1.94 20.22 -14.27
N GLY A 161 0.75 20.55 -14.78
CA GLY A 161 0.63 21.56 -15.83
C GLY A 161 -0.82 21.86 -16.21
N THR A 162 -1.01 22.74 -17.19
CA THR A 162 -2.32 22.95 -17.79
C THR A 162 -2.69 21.73 -18.64
N GLN A 163 -3.97 21.49 -18.86
CA GLN A 163 -4.42 20.40 -19.74
C GLN A 163 -3.73 20.43 -21.10
N GLU A 164 -3.57 21.62 -21.69
CA GLU A 164 -2.90 21.79 -22.98
C GLU A 164 -1.43 21.31 -22.94
N SER A 165 -0.70 21.64 -21.87
CA SER A 165 0.69 21.19 -21.69
C SER A 165 0.79 19.68 -21.46
N LEU A 166 -0.16 19.09 -20.72
CA LEU A 166 -0.23 17.66 -20.50
C LEU A 166 -0.51 16.89 -21.80
N PHE A 167 -1.46 17.37 -22.61
CA PHE A 167 -1.75 16.75 -23.90
C PHE A 167 -0.55 16.85 -24.88
N ALA A 168 0.15 17.99 -24.87
CA ALA A 168 1.36 18.16 -25.68
C ALA A 168 2.47 17.20 -25.23
N ALA A 169 2.68 17.04 -23.91
CA ALA A 169 3.66 16.12 -23.34
C ALA A 169 3.32 14.65 -23.67
N ALA A 170 2.05 14.27 -23.55
CA ALA A 170 1.58 12.93 -23.90
C ALA A 170 1.84 12.59 -25.37
N ARG A 171 1.53 13.52 -26.29
CA ARG A 171 1.83 13.35 -27.72
C ARG A 171 3.33 13.23 -27.96
N ALA A 172 4.15 14.05 -27.29
CA ALA A 172 5.61 13.99 -27.43
C ALA A 172 6.18 12.65 -26.89
N ALA A 173 5.54 12.07 -25.88
CA ALA A 173 5.88 10.74 -25.36
C ALA A 173 5.31 9.59 -26.21
N GLY A 174 4.55 9.88 -27.25
CA GLY A 174 3.90 8.87 -28.09
C GLY A 174 2.67 8.22 -27.44
N CYS A 175 2.14 8.81 -26.37
CA CYS A 175 0.97 8.30 -25.68
C CYS A 175 -0.34 8.82 -26.30
N LYS A 176 -1.31 7.91 -26.46
CA LYS A 176 -2.64 8.21 -27.00
C LYS A 176 -3.61 8.68 -25.91
N TYR A 177 -3.42 8.23 -24.68
CA TYR A 177 -4.31 8.48 -23.56
C TYR A 177 -3.61 9.29 -22.48
N VAL A 178 -4.37 10.09 -21.73
CA VAL A 178 -3.89 10.91 -20.61
C VAL A 178 -4.80 10.69 -19.42
N LEU A 179 -4.24 10.23 -18.30
CA LEU A 179 -4.93 10.11 -17.02
C LEU A 179 -4.51 11.26 -16.11
N VAL A 180 -5.49 11.94 -15.54
CA VAL A 180 -5.31 12.99 -14.54
C VAL A 180 -6.01 12.56 -13.26
N GLU A 181 -5.30 12.64 -12.13
CA GLU A 181 -5.78 12.17 -10.83
C GLU A 181 -5.72 13.30 -9.81
N HIS A 182 -6.79 13.43 -9.02
CA HIS A 182 -6.86 14.33 -7.89
C HIS A 182 -7.26 13.56 -6.62
N PHE A 183 -6.39 13.62 -5.61
CA PHE A 183 -6.56 12.97 -4.32
C PHE A 183 -6.93 14.01 -3.26
N SER A 184 -8.09 13.87 -2.66
CA SER A 184 -8.54 14.78 -1.62
C SER A 184 -9.01 14.05 -0.37
N GLY A 185 -8.99 14.76 0.77
CA GLY A 185 -9.39 14.20 2.05
C GLY A 185 -10.06 15.24 2.94
N ASN A 186 -11.07 14.80 3.69
CA ASN A 186 -11.77 15.65 4.64
C ASN A 186 -11.97 14.92 5.97
N LEU A 187 -11.71 15.60 7.09
CA LEU A 187 -11.94 15.05 8.41
C LEU A 187 -13.45 14.79 8.63
N LEU A 188 -13.77 13.59 9.07
CA LEU A 188 -15.13 13.23 9.46
C LEU A 188 -15.42 13.74 10.88
N ARG A 189 -16.39 14.66 11.00
CA ARG A 189 -16.78 15.27 12.27
C ARG A 189 -17.35 14.26 13.28
N GLU A 190 -17.94 13.18 12.79
CA GLU A 190 -18.64 12.17 13.58
C GLU A 190 -17.73 11.04 14.10
N ARG A 191 -16.51 10.95 13.59
CA ARG A 191 -15.52 9.93 13.98
C ARG A 191 -14.16 10.57 14.15
N HIS A 192 -13.72 10.70 15.40
CA HIS A 192 -12.37 11.19 15.70
C HIS A 192 -11.31 10.40 14.91
N GLY A 193 -10.40 11.12 14.27
CA GLY A 193 -9.28 10.54 13.53
C GLY A 193 -9.63 9.83 12.23
N SER A 194 -10.90 9.89 11.78
CA SER A 194 -11.29 9.29 10.49
C SER A 194 -11.49 10.36 9.43
N PHE A 195 -11.15 10.01 8.19
CA PHE A 195 -11.23 10.89 7.04
C PHE A 195 -12.15 10.29 5.97
N ARG A 196 -12.83 11.15 5.24
CA ARG A 196 -13.42 10.82 3.96
C ARG A 196 -12.38 11.14 2.89
N LEU A 197 -11.99 10.14 2.12
CA LEU A 197 -11.05 10.26 1.02
C LEU A 197 -11.81 10.19 -0.30
N THR A 198 -11.39 11.02 -1.25
CA THR A 198 -11.99 11.06 -2.58
C THR A 198 -10.88 11.02 -3.63
N LEU A 199 -11.06 10.16 -4.62
CA LEU A 199 -10.27 10.11 -5.83
C LEU A 199 -11.14 10.58 -6.99
N GLU A 200 -10.70 11.63 -7.68
CA GLU A 200 -11.25 12.09 -8.94
C GLU A 200 -10.30 11.73 -10.05
N GLU A 201 -10.81 11.07 -11.08
CA GLU A 201 -10.05 10.63 -12.25
C GLU A 201 -10.69 11.18 -13.52
N GLU A 202 -9.87 11.79 -14.36
CA GLU A 202 -10.23 12.24 -15.68
C GLU A 202 -9.35 11.53 -16.71
N LEU A 203 -9.96 10.85 -17.67
CA LEU A 203 -9.28 10.16 -18.75
C LEU A 203 -9.59 10.84 -20.08
N TYR A 204 -8.54 11.20 -20.79
CA TYR A 204 -8.61 11.90 -22.07
C TYR A 204 -7.87 11.15 -23.17
N THR A 205 -8.20 11.47 -24.42
CA THR A 205 -7.26 11.28 -25.54
C THR A 205 -6.20 12.38 -25.51
N SER A 206 -5.01 12.13 -26.04
CA SER A 206 -3.95 13.15 -26.14
C SER A 206 -4.29 14.34 -27.05
N ASP A 207 -5.41 14.25 -27.81
CA ASP A 207 -5.98 15.36 -28.58
C ASP A 207 -7.01 16.19 -27.78
N GLY A 208 -7.24 15.83 -26.51
CA GLY A 208 -8.09 16.58 -25.59
C GLY A 208 -9.55 16.10 -25.52
N GLY A 209 -9.90 14.99 -26.17
CA GLY A 209 -11.22 14.38 -26.05
C GLY A 209 -11.39 13.69 -24.69
N LEU A 210 -12.37 14.10 -23.89
CA LEU A 210 -12.72 13.45 -22.62
C LEU A 210 -13.35 12.08 -22.90
N LEU A 211 -12.79 11.01 -22.31
CA LEU A 211 -13.27 9.63 -22.42
C LEU A 211 -14.10 9.24 -21.19
N SER A 212 -13.62 9.57 -20.00
CA SER A 212 -14.35 9.34 -18.75
C SER A 212 -13.96 10.35 -17.69
N MET A 213 -14.89 10.60 -16.77
CA MET A 213 -14.69 11.42 -15.58
C MET A 213 -15.42 10.76 -14.43
N GLU A 214 -14.71 10.43 -13.38
CA GLU A 214 -15.26 9.74 -12.23
C GLU A 214 -14.78 10.34 -10.91
N SER A 215 -15.65 10.31 -9.91
CA SER A 215 -15.33 10.67 -8.53
C SER A 215 -15.82 9.56 -7.62
N ARG A 216 -14.89 9.01 -6.83
CA ARG A 216 -15.16 7.89 -5.90
C ARG A 216 -14.68 8.27 -4.52
N SER A 217 -15.42 7.89 -3.51
CA SER A 217 -15.07 8.18 -2.12
C SER A 217 -15.15 6.94 -1.24
N THR A 218 -14.30 6.91 -0.22
CA THR A 218 -14.37 5.96 0.90
C THR A 218 -14.00 6.67 2.21
N ASN A 219 -14.21 5.99 3.35
CA ASN A 219 -13.81 6.53 4.64
C ASN A 219 -12.63 5.72 5.18
N THR A 220 -11.69 6.38 5.84
CA THR A 220 -10.66 5.67 6.61
C THR A 220 -11.32 5.09 7.87
N GLY A 221 -11.83 3.89 7.76
CA GLY A 221 -12.31 3.13 8.89
C GLY A 221 -11.29 2.05 9.19
N ASP A 222 -11.44 0.92 8.49
CA ASP A 222 -10.54 -0.22 8.61
C ASP A 222 -9.30 -0.11 7.70
N LEU A 223 -9.31 0.81 6.72
CA LEU A 223 -8.23 1.04 5.76
C LEU A 223 -7.42 2.29 6.13
N PRO A 224 -6.07 2.24 6.13
CA PRO A 224 -5.25 3.45 6.18
C PRO A 224 -5.36 4.24 4.86
N ALA A 225 -4.89 5.49 4.85
CA ALA A 225 -5.08 6.39 3.72
C ALA A 225 -4.50 5.84 2.40
N ILE A 226 -3.31 5.26 2.43
CA ILE A 226 -2.66 4.70 1.22
C ILE A 226 -3.51 3.55 0.66
N GLU A 227 -3.90 2.58 1.51
CA GLU A 227 -4.73 1.45 1.10
C GLU A 227 -6.11 1.89 0.61
N ALA A 228 -6.70 2.90 1.27
CA ALA A 228 -7.99 3.45 0.88
C ALA A 228 -7.96 4.05 -0.54
N PHE A 229 -6.91 4.78 -0.91
CA PHE A 229 -6.74 5.29 -2.27
C PHE A 229 -6.49 4.19 -3.29
N LEU A 230 -5.67 3.19 -2.97
CA LEU A 230 -5.49 2.00 -3.83
C LEU A 230 -6.82 1.26 -4.04
N TYR A 231 -7.65 1.16 -3.00
CA TYR A 231 -9.00 0.59 -3.11
C TYR A 231 -9.88 1.40 -4.07
N LEU A 232 -9.86 2.75 -3.98
CA LEU A 232 -10.63 3.61 -4.89
C LEU A 232 -10.14 3.47 -6.34
N MET A 233 -8.85 3.38 -6.57
CA MET A 233 -8.26 3.10 -7.87
C MET A 233 -8.72 1.75 -8.43
N TYR A 234 -8.66 0.70 -7.61
CA TYR A 234 -9.12 -0.64 -8.01
C TYR A 234 -10.60 -0.61 -8.40
N LYS A 235 -11.44 0.10 -7.63
CA LYS A 235 -12.86 0.26 -7.94
C LYS A 235 -13.13 1.00 -9.26
N GLY A 236 -12.23 1.87 -9.69
CA GLY A 236 -12.33 2.58 -10.97
C GLY A 236 -11.77 1.80 -12.17
N SER A 237 -11.15 0.66 -11.93
CA SER A 237 -10.42 -0.03 -13.00
C SER A 237 -11.32 -0.50 -14.14
N GLU A 238 -12.52 -0.99 -13.86
CA GLU A 238 -13.46 -1.48 -14.88
C GLU A 238 -13.93 -0.33 -15.81
N THR A 239 -14.19 0.85 -15.23
CA THR A 239 -14.56 2.03 -16.02
C THR A 239 -13.41 2.51 -16.89
N ARG A 240 -12.19 2.55 -16.33
CA ARG A 240 -10.99 2.91 -17.11
C ARG A 240 -10.76 1.92 -18.25
N ASP A 241 -10.82 0.61 -17.98
CA ASP A 241 -10.64 -0.43 -19.00
C ASP A 241 -11.63 -0.26 -20.13
N THR A 242 -12.91 -0.07 -19.80
CA THR A 242 -13.97 0.17 -20.80
C THR A 242 -13.68 1.42 -21.63
N ALA A 243 -13.27 2.52 -21.01
CA ALA A 243 -12.96 3.77 -21.69
C ALA A 243 -11.70 3.68 -22.57
N LEU A 244 -10.74 2.81 -22.19
CA LEU A 244 -9.53 2.51 -22.96
C LEU A 244 -9.77 1.48 -24.08
N GLY A 245 -10.94 0.82 -24.09
CA GLY A 245 -11.29 -0.20 -25.08
C GLY A 245 -10.67 -1.58 -24.80
N LEU A 246 -10.43 -1.87 -23.52
CA LEU A 246 -9.86 -3.13 -23.00
C LEU A 246 -10.95 -4.10 -22.53
#